data_c4753da99246677677cbb6b340a66fa3
#
_entry.id   c4753da99246677677cbb6b340a66fa3
#
_cell.length_a   1.000
_cell.length_b   1.000
_cell.length_c   1.000
_cell.angle_alpha   90.00
_cell.angle_beta   90.00
_cell.angle_gamma   90.00
#
_symmetry.space_group_name_H-M   'P 1'
#
loop_
_entity.id
_entity.type
_entity.pdbx_description
1 polymer ?
#
loop_
_entity_poly.entity_id
_entity_poly.type
_entity_poly.pdbx_seq_one_letter_code
_entity_poly.pdbx_strand_id
1 'polypeptide(L)'
;MNKIAIYPGTFDPITYGHIDVIKKALKLFDNIVVGVSDVSNKNYLFNSEERINIVNKALFKDLKLNKKKVSVVSFSSLTTDLCKKYKSNIILRGLRAVSDFEYEFQLAGMNRKLNNNIETIFLMSDVENQIISSRFVKEIVKLNGDIKKFTTKSTIKSLKDKYE
;
A
#
# COMPACT_ATOMS: atom_id res chain seq x y z
N MET A 1 2.18 -24.59 6.26
CA MET A 1 1.07 -23.63 6.36
C MET A 1 1.40 -22.44 5.51
N ASN A 2 0.53 -22.03 4.58
CA ASN A 2 0.77 -20.88 3.72
C ASN A 2 0.59 -19.58 4.52
N LYS A 3 1.66 -18.80 4.68
CA LYS A 3 1.64 -17.55 5.46
C LYS A 3 1.21 -16.39 4.57
N ILE A 4 -0.05 -15.95 4.76
CA ILE A 4 -0.64 -14.83 4.03
C ILE A 4 -0.58 -13.59 4.90
N ALA A 5 -0.19 -12.43 4.34
CA ALA A 5 -0.28 -11.15 5.02
C ALA A 5 -1.10 -10.15 4.19
N ILE A 6 -1.89 -9.33 4.88
CA ILE A 6 -2.71 -8.28 4.27
C ILE A 6 -1.96 -6.95 4.40
N TYR A 7 -1.74 -6.27 3.28
CA TYR A 7 -1.17 -4.93 3.25
C TYR A 7 -2.22 -3.91 2.81
N PRO A 8 -2.96 -3.32 3.75
CA PRO A 8 -3.99 -2.35 3.45
C PRO A 8 -3.41 -0.96 3.26
N GLY A 9 -3.94 -0.22 2.32
CA GLY A 9 -3.55 1.16 2.07
C GLY A 9 -4.46 1.87 1.09
N THR A 10 -4.27 3.18 0.94
CA THR A 10 -5.01 3.98 -0.04
C THR A 10 -4.37 3.93 -1.42
N PHE A 11 -3.04 3.90 -1.48
CA PHE A 11 -2.25 3.87 -2.71
C PHE A 11 -2.68 4.94 -3.74
N ASP A 12 -2.69 6.18 -3.29
CA ASP A 12 -3.14 7.35 -4.09
C ASP A 12 -2.02 8.38 -4.37
N PRO A 13 -1.02 8.02 -5.18
CA PRO A 13 -0.76 6.72 -5.80
C PRO A 13 0.20 5.82 -4.99
N ILE A 14 0.48 4.63 -5.52
CA ILE A 14 1.56 3.76 -5.03
C ILE A 14 2.92 4.42 -5.27
N THR A 15 3.85 4.26 -4.30
CA THR A 15 5.20 4.83 -4.33
C THR A 15 6.26 3.75 -4.05
N TYR A 16 7.53 4.07 -4.24
CA TYR A 16 8.62 3.14 -3.89
C TYR A 16 8.65 2.80 -2.40
N GLY A 17 8.18 3.70 -1.52
CA GLY A 17 8.00 3.36 -0.09
C GLY A 17 7.02 2.20 0.13
N HIS A 18 5.89 2.19 -0.56
CA HIS A 18 4.95 1.07 -0.52
C HIS A 18 5.53 -0.21 -1.13
N ILE A 19 6.23 -0.08 -2.25
CA ILE A 19 6.85 -1.19 -2.98
C ILE A 19 7.92 -1.88 -2.13
N ASP A 20 8.72 -1.12 -1.40
CA ASP A 20 9.73 -1.68 -0.49
C ASP A 20 9.11 -2.55 0.61
N VAL A 21 8.02 -2.08 1.20
CA VAL A 21 7.27 -2.87 2.19
C VAL A 21 6.80 -4.18 1.58
N ILE A 22 6.21 -4.14 0.35
CA ILE A 22 5.77 -5.36 -0.35
C ILE A 22 6.95 -6.30 -0.63
N LYS A 23 8.08 -5.79 -1.13
CA LYS A 23 9.26 -6.60 -1.42
C LYS A 23 9.86 -7.23 -0.16
N LYS A 24 9.92 -6.50 0.95
CA LYS A 24 10.38 -7.03 2.24
C LYS A 24 9.41 -8.08 2.78
N ALA A 25 8.11 -7.83 2.69
CA ALA A 25 7.08 -8.77 3.08
C ALA A 25 7.15 -10.10 2.30
N LEU A 26 7.47 -10.06 1.00
CA LEU A 26 7.65 -11.27 0.16
C LEU A 26 8.85 -12.15 0.58
N LYS A 27 9.75 -11.65 1.42
CA LYS A 27 10.81 -12.47 2.03
C LYS A 27 10.36 -13.19 3.30
N LEU A 28 9.25 -12.76 3.91
CA LEU A 28 8.76 -13.23 5.19
C LEU A 28 7.48 -14.07 5.06
N PHE A 29 6.70 -13.81 4.01
CA PHE A 29 5.38 -14.41 3.77
C PHE A 29 5.32 -15.05 2.39
N ASP A 30 4.52 -16.10 2.28
CA ASP A 30 4.32 -16.81 1.01
C ASP A 30 3.44 -16.00 0.05
N ASN A 31 2.42 -15.32 0.58
CA ASN A 31 1.50 -14.49 -0.20
C ASN A 31 1.21 -13.16 0.47
N ILE A 32 1.11 -12.12 -0.34
CA ILE A 32 0.71 -10.78 0.08
C ILE A 32 -0.58 -10.39 -0.66
N VAL A 33 -1.57 -9.97 0.11
CA VAL A 33 -2.79 -9.34 -0.42
C VAL A 33 -2.68 -7.83 -0.22
N VAL A 34 -2.49 -7.10 -1.31
CA VAL A 34 -2.49 -5.64 -1.31
C VAL A 34 -3.94 -5.16 -1.37
N GLY A 35 -4.45 -4.68 -0.24
CA GLY A 35 -5.81 -4.18 -0.11
C GLY A 35 -5.88 -2.68 -0.41
N VAL A 36 -6.49 -2.30 -1.52
CA VAL A 36 -6.75 -0.90 -1.87
C VAL A 36 -8.05 -0.47 -1.21
N SER A 37 -7.96 0.43 -0.23
CA SER A 37 -9.12 0.91 0.53
C SER A 37 -10.03 1.77 -0.34
N ASP A 38 -11.31 1.43 -0.37
CA ASP A 38 -12.37 2.16 -1.09
C ASP A 38 -13.35 2.81 -0.11
N VAL A 39 -12.84 3.74 0.68
CA VAL A 39 -13.67 4.52 1.63
C VAL A 39 -14.03 5.85 0.98
N SER A 40 -15.31 6.07 0.72
CA SER A 40 -15.87 7.16 -0.09
C SER A 40 -15.70 8.60 0.45
N ASN A 41 -15.17 8.79 1.65
CA ASN A 41 -15.16 10.09 2.34
C ASN A 41 -13.82 10.86 2.26
N LYS A 42 -12.91 10.50 1.37
CA LYS A 42 -11.61 11.17 1.23
C LYS A 42 -11.45 11.74 -0.17
N ASN A 43 -10.90 12.94 -0.26
CA ASN A 43 -10.53 13.56 -1.53
C ASN A 43 -9.30 12.87 -2.12
N TYR A 44 -9.50 11.71 -2.75
CA TYR A 44 -8.46 11.03 -3.51
C TYR A 44 -8.30 11.65 -4.89
N LEU A 45 -7.07 11.66 -5.41
CA LEU A 45 -6.81 12.06 -6.79
C LEU A 45 -7.38 11.04 -7.77
N PHE A 46 -7.21 9.76 -7.44
CA PHE A 46 -7.68 8.64 -8.24
C PHE A 46 -8.85 7.93 -7.55
N ASN A 47 -9.88 7.57 -8.30
CA ASN A 47 -10.94 6.72 -7.78
C ASN A 47 -10.41 5.30 -7.46
N SER A 48 -11.23 4.44 -6.85
CA SER A 48 -10.82 3.11 -6.42
C SER A 48 -10.33 2.24 -7.57
N GLU A 49 -11.04 2.24 -8.70
CA GLU A 49 -10.71 1.46 -9.89
C GLU A 49 -9.39 1.92 -10.53
N GLU A 50 -9.20 3.24 -10.64
CA GLU A 50 -7.95 3.83 -11.10
C GLU A 50 -6.77 3.40 -10.22
N ARG A 51 -6.93 3.47 -8.88
CA ARG A 51 -5.87 3.08 -7.93
C ARG A 51 -5.50 1.61 -8.04
N ILE A 52 -6.48 0.72 -8.14
CA ILE A 52 -6.24 -0.72 -8.39
C ILE A 52 -5.47 -0.92 -9.68
N ASN A 53 -5.88 -0.26 -10.77
CA ASN A 53 -5.21 -0.37 -12.07
C ASN A 53 -3.76 0.13 -12.00
N ILE A 54 -3.52 1.26 -11.32
CA ILE A 54 -2.18 1.82 -11.12
C ILE A 54 -1.31 0.84 -10.31
N VAL A 55 -1.83 0.30 -9.21
CA VAL A 55 -1.10 -0.68 -8.38
C VAL A 55 -0.78 -1.94 -9.18
N ASN A 56 -1.74 -2.48 -9.92
CA ASN A 56 -1.52 -3.65 -10.79
C ASN A 56 -0.43 -3.40 -11.84
N LYS A 57 -0.48 -2.25 -12.52
CA LYS A 57 0.56 -1.89 -13.51
C LYS A 57 1.92 -1.73 -12.85
N ALA A 58 2.01 -1.05 -11.72
CA ALA A 58 3.25 -0.88 -10.98
C ALA A 58 3.87 -2.21 -10.57
N LEU A 59 3.09 -3.09 -9.93
CA LEU A 59 3.60 -4.35 -9.40
C LEU A 59 3.88 -5.39 -10.48
N PHE A 60 3.00 -5.54 -11.47
CA PHE A 60 3.07 -6.67 -12.42
C PHE A 60 3.64 -6.31 -13.78
N LYS A 61 3.45 -5.07 -14.27
CA LYS A 61 4.01 -4.63 -15.54
C LYS A 61 5.42 -4.05 -15.36
N ASP A 62 5.58 -3.09 -14.43
CA ASP A 62 6.85 -2.37 -14.27
C ASP A 62 7.87 -3.19 -13.46
N LEU A 63 7.43 -3.81 -12.35
CA LEU A 63 8.30 -4.56 -11.44
C LEU A 63 8.28 -6.08 -11.67
N LYS A 64 7.38 -6.60 -12.51
CA LYS A 64 7.25 -8.02 -12.88
C LYS A 64 7.16 -8.96 -11.66
N LEU A 65 6.49 -8.52 -10.59
CA LEU A 65 6.26 -9.37 -9.43
C LEU A 65 5.37 -10.57 -9.78
N ASN A 66 5.58 -11.68 -9.07
CA ASN A 66 4.86 -12.91 -9.31
C ASN A 66 3.39 -12.80 -8.85
N LYS A 67 2.44 -12.87 -9.79
CA LYS A 67 0.99 -12.84 -9.53
C LYS A 67 0.48 -14.00 -8.68
N LYS A 68 1.25 -15.10 -8.56
CA LYS A 68 0.90 -16.20 -7.65
C LYS A 68 1.22 -15.85 -6.19
N LYS A 69 2.12 -14.88 -5.95
CA LYS A 69 2.55 -14.46 -4.61
C LYS A 69 1.94 -13.14 -4.17
N VAL A 70 1.49 -12.30 -5.10
CA VAL A 70 0.89 -10.99 -4.80
C VAL A 70 -0.45 -10.89 -5.50
N SER A 71 -1.47 -10.48 -4.75
CA SER A 71 -2.78 -10.11 -5.30
C SER A 71 -3.13 -8.69 -4.91
N VAL A 72 -3.90 -8.01 -5.77
CA VAL A 72 -4.39 -6.64 -5.53
C VAL A 72 -5.91 -6.69 -5.52
N VAL A 73 -6.52 -6.16 -4.47
CA VAL A 73 -7.96 -6.22 -4.28
C VAL A 73 -8.50 -4.89 -3.74
N SER A 74 -9.74 -4.58 -4.06
CA SER A 74 -10.48 -3.49 -3.41
C SER A 74 -11.16 -3.98 -2.14
N PHE A 75 -11.31 -3.11 -1.15
CA PHE A 75 -12.15 -3.37 0.01
C PHE A 75 -12.71 -2.05 0.59
N SER A 76 -13.96 -2.13 1.06
CA SER A 76 -14.67 -1.05 1.74
C SER A 76 -15.11 -1.44 3.17
N SER A 77 -14.72 -2.62 3.61
CA SER A 77 -14.99 -3.17 4.96
C SER A 77 -13.89 -2.79 5.96
N LEU A 78 -13.99 -3.30 7.18
CA LEU A 78 -12.88 -3.25 8.13
C LEU A 78 -11.70 -4.10 7.61
N THR A 79 -10.48 -3.68 7.94
CA THR A 79 -9.26 -4.45 7.60
C THR A 79 -9.29 -5.86 8.22
N THR A 80 -9.87 -5.99 9.41
CA THR A 80 -10.07 -7.28 10.06
C THR A 80 -11.00 -8.22 9.30
N ASP A 81 -12.00 -7.69 8.57
CA ASP A 81 -12.88 -8.51 7.72
C ASP A 81 -12.17 -8.93 6.44
N LEU A 82 -11.31 -8.07 5.90
CA LEU A 82 -10.42 -8.44 4.80
C LEU A 82 -9.47 -9.59 5.22
N CYS A 83 -8.92 -9.52 6.43
CA CYS A 83 -8.13 -10.60 7.00
C CYS A 83 -8.90 -11.91 7.08
N LYS A 84 -10.14 -11.90 7.59
CA LYS A 84 -11.01 -13.09 7.65
C LYS A 84 -11.26 -13.67 6.25
N LYS A 85 -11.57 -12.81 5.27
CA LYS A 85 -11.83 -13.22 3.88
C LYS A 85 -10.67 -14.00 3.27
N TYR A 86 -9.44 -13.58 3.56
CA TYR A 86 -8.22 -14.21 3.03
C TYR A 86 -7.60 -15.22 3.98
N LYS A 87 -8.27 -15.56 5.10
CA LYS A 87 -7.76 -16.47 6.14
C LYS A 87 -6.37 -16.08 6.63
N SER A 88 -6.14 -14.77 6.77
CA SER A 88 -4.91 -14.18 7.29
C SER A 88 -5.15 -13.67 8.71
N ASN A 89 -4.15 -13.81 9.55
CA ASN A 89 -4.09 -13.20 10.87
C ASN A 89 -3.01 -12.10 10.97
N ILE A 90 -2.45 -11.68 9.83
CA ILE A 90 -1.36 -10.71 9.77
C ILE A 90 -1.78 -9.49 8.95
N ILE A 91 -1.67 -8.32 9.57
CA ILE A 91 -1.75 -7.01 8.89
C ILE A 91 -0.33 -6.46 8.77
N LEU A 92 0.05 -6.05 7.57
CA LEU A 92 1.30 -5.34 7.33
C LEU A 92 1.06 -3.84 7.31
N ARG A 93 1.95 -3.10 7.95
CA ARG A 93 1.98 -1.64 7.89
C ARG A 93 3.41 -1.16 7.64
N GLY A 94 3.54 -0.14 6.81
CA GLY A 94 4.81 0.55 6.60
C GLY A 94 5.00 1.65 7.64
N LEU A 95 6.17 1.72 8.25
CA LEU A 95 6.58 2.85 9.08
C LEU A 95 7.66 3.66 8.34
N ARG A 96 7.51 4.97 8.32
CA ARG A 96 8.44 5.90 7.66
C ARG A 96 9.10 6.84 8.66
N ALA A 97 8.32 7.41 9.57
CA ALA A 97 8.76 8.39 10.54
C ALA A 97 8.14 8.13 11.92
N VAL A 98 8.73 8.71 12.95
CA VAL A 98 8.20 8.63 14.33
C VAL A 98 6.77 9.16 14.42
N SER A 99 6.43 10.19 13.65
CA SER A 99 5.08 10.76 13.58
C SER A 99 4.02 9.77 13.05
N ASP A 100 4.41 8.79 12.23
CA ASP A 100 3.48 7.76 11.76
C ASP A 100 3.20 6.73 12.86
N PHE A 101 4.14 6.54 13.80
CA PHE A 101 4.11 5.46 14.78
C PHE A 101 2.93 5.56 15.75
N GLU A 102 2.61 6.73 16.27
CA GLU A 102 1.49 6.88 17.21
C GLU A 102 0.16 6.46 16.59
N TYR A 103 -0.11 6.93 15.37
CA TYR A 103 -1.32 6.55 14.65
C TYR A 103 -1.37 5.06 14.35
N GLU A 104 -0.28 4.51 13.84
CA GLU A 104 -0.17 3.09 13.48
C GLU A 104 -0.26 2.18 14.72
N PHE A 105 0.32 2.60 15.84
CA PHE A 105 0.21 1.88 17.11
C PHE A 105 -1.23 1.83 17.62
N GLN A 106 -1.94 2.96 17.59
CA GLN A 106 -3.35 3.01 17.97
C GLN A 106 -4.20 2.12 17.05
N LEU A 107 -3.96 2.18 15.74
CA LEU A 107 -4.68 1.37 14.76
C LEU A 107 -4.45 -0.12 14.97
N ALA A 108 -3.20 -0.53 15.27
CA ALA A 108 -2.87 -1.92 15.60
C ALA A 108 -3.61 -2.40 16.86
N GLY A 109 -3.65 -1.58 17.90
CA GLY A 109 -4.42 -1.86 19.12
C GLY A 109 -5.92 -2.02 18.87
N MET A 110 -6.50 -1.15 18.04
CA MET A 110 -7.91 -1.24 17.64
C MET A 110 -8.21 -2.50 16.84
N ASN A 111 -7.38 -2.83 15.86
CA ASN A 111 -7.54 -4.06 15.07
C ASN A 111 -7.48 -5.31 15.95
N ARG A 112 -6.56 -5.35 16.92
CA ARG A 112 -6.46 -6.45 17.87
C ARG A 112 -7.68 -6.53 18.81
N LYS A 113 -8.24 -5.41 19.23
CA LYS A 113 -9.51 -5.37 20.00
C LYS A 113 -10.69 -5.93 19.20
N LEU A 114 -10.74 -5.63 17.89
CA LEU A 114 -11.79 -6.16 17.01
C LEU A 114 -11.62 -7.68 16.73
N ASN A 115 -10.38 -8.16 16.70
CA ASN A 115 -10.07 -9.57 16.52
C ASN A 115 -8.72 -9.92 17.16
N ASN A 116 -8.75 -10.62 18.30
CA ASN A 116 -7.53 -10.95 19.10
C ASN A 116 -6.55 -11.88 18.39
N ASN A 117 -6.96 -12.54 17.30
CA ASN A 117 -6.07 -13.40 16.52
C ASN A 117 -5.27 -12.63 15.47
N ILE A 118 -5.54 -11.33 15.28
CA ILE A 118 -4.84 -10.50 14.31
C ILE A 118 -3.65 -9.82 14.96
N GLU A 119 -2.50 -9.95 14.31
CA GLU A 119 -1.28 -9.24 14.65
C GLU A 119 -0.91 -8.23 13.55
N THR A 120 -0.42 -7.07 13.97
CA THR A 120 0.12 -6.06 13.03
C THR A 120 1.63 -6.12 13.05
N ILE A 121 2.22 -6.28 11.87
CA ILE A 121 3.66 -6.28 11.66
C ILE A 121 4.05 -5.00 10.96
N PHE A 122 4.99 -4.28 11.56
CA PHE A 122 5.54 -3.05 11.00
C PHE A 122 6.82 -3.35 10.23
N LEU A 123 6.88 -2.90 8.99
CA LEU A 123 8.06 -2.96 8.15
C LEU A 123 8.52 -1.55 7.78
N MET A 124 9.80 -1.29 7.95
CA MET A 124 10.39 -0.03 7.51
C MET A 124 10.80 -0.12 6.05
N SER A 125 10.51 0.91 5.27
CA SER A 125 11.09 1.08 3.94
C SER A 125 12.61 1.30 4.05
N ASP A 126 13.33 1.16 2.95
CA ASP A 126 14.73 1.56 2.90
C ASP A 126 14.86 3.06 3.14
N VAL A 127 15.98 3.49 3.74
CA VAL A 127 16.20 4.89 4.19
C VAL A 127 15.89 5.90 3.08
N GLU A 128 16.30 5.60 1.84
CA GLU A 128 16.07 6.46 0.68
C GLU A 128 14.59 6.63 0.35
N ASN A 129 13.75 5.66 0.70
CA ASN A 129 12.32 5.65 0.41
C ASN A 129 11.43 6.06 1.59
N GLN A 130 12.01 6.25 2.80
CA GLN A 130 11.25 6.65 3.99
C GLN A 130 10.64 8.04 3.86
N ILE A 131 11.30 8.95 3.16
CA ILE A 131 10.82 10.32 2.92
C ILE A 131 9.72 10.40 1.87
N ILE A 132 9.47 9.31 1.10
CA ILE A 132 8.53 9.33 -0.02
C ILE A 132 7.10 9.17 0.51
N SER A 133 6.28 10.18 0.28
CA SER A 133 4.84 10.11 0.52
C SER A 133 4.05 10.34 -0.77
N SER A 134 2.89 9.70 -0.89
CA SER A 134 1.98 9.92 -2.02
C SER A 134 1.55 11.39 -2.14
N ARG A 135 1.43 12.08 -1.02
CA ARG A 135 1.10 13.51 -0.98
C ARG A 135 2.18 14.33 -1.67
N PHE A 136 3.44 14.19 -1.27
CA PHE A 136 4.54 14.94 -1.88
C PHE A 136 4.75 14.58 -3.36
N VAL A 137 4.56 13.33 -3.74
CA VAL A 137 4.63 12.92 -5.15
C VAL A 137 3.58 13.67 -5.98
N LYS A 138 2.34 13.79 -5.48
CA LYS A 138 1.29 14.57 -6.15
C LYS A 138 1.62 16.07 -6.23
N GLU A 139 2.14 16.65 -5.16
CA GLU A 139 2.55 18.06 -5.13
C GLU A 139 3.67 18.34 -6.14
N ILE A 140 4.68 17.47 -6.23
CA ILE A 140 5.79 17.62 -7.19
C ILE A 140 5.28 17.55 -8.64
N VAL A 141 4.42 16.58 -8.97
CA VAL A 141 3.85 16.47 -10.34
C VAL A 141 3.03 17.70 -10.70
N LYS A 142 2.23 18.20 -9.76
CA LYS A 142 1.39 19.39 -9.97
C LYS A 142 2.22 20.64 -10.34
N LEU A 143 3.49 20.66 -9.91
CA LEU A 143 4.47 21.70 -10.22
C LEU A 143 5.42 21.29 -11.37
N ASN A 144 5.06 20.29 -12.18
CA ASN A 144 5.85 19.75 -13.28
C ASN A 144 7.25 19.22 -12.88
N GLY A 145 7.44 18.81 -11.63
CA GLY A 145 8.68 18.25 -11.14
C GLY A 145 8.91 16.78 -11.58
N ASP A 146 10.17 16.35 -11.60
CA ASP A 146 10.53 14.96 -11.94
C ASP A 146 10.30 14.03 -10.75
N ILE A 147 9.47 13.01 -10.96
CA ILE A 147 9.11 12.01 -9.93
C ILE A 147 9.64 10.60 -10.20
N LYS A 148 10.60 10.45 -11.14
CA LYS A 148 11.16 9.13 -11.51
C LYS A 148 11.78 8.36 -10.34
N LYS A 149 12.30 9.09 -9.34
CA LYS A 149 12.89 8.51 -8.12
C LYS A 149 11.87 8.10 -7.06
N PHE A 150 10.58 8.42 -7.24
CA PHE A 150 9.58 8.24 -6.18
C PHE A 150 8.54 7.17 -6.50
N THR A 151 8.34 6.84 -7.78
CA THR A 151 7.35 5.85 -8.21
C THR A 151 7.67 5.24 -9.57
N THR A 152 6.86 4.26 -10.01
CA THR A 152 7.11 3.52 -11.26
C THR A 152 6.66 4.28 -12.51
N LYS A 153 7.14 3.83 -13.67
CA LYS A 153 6.82 4.44 -14.97
C LYS A 153 5.32 4.51 -15.25
N SER A 154 4.59 3.44 -14.98
CA SER A 154 3.13 3.40 -15.19
C SER A 154 2.41 4.38 -14.27
N THR A 155 2.85 4.52 -13.03
CA THR A 155 2.30 5.48 -12.06
C THR A 155 2.58 6.92 -12.49
N ILE A 156 3.80 7.21 -12.96
CA ILE A 156 4.18 8.53 -13.50
C ILE A 156 3.24 8.92 -14.64
N LYS A 157 3.02 7.99 -15.59
CA LYS A 157 2.10 8.24 -16.70
C LYS A 157 0.70 8.58 -16.20
N SER A 158 0.13 7.77 -15.32
CA SER A 158 -1.22 8.01 -14.77
C SER A 158 -1.34 9.34 -14.03
N LEU A 159 -0.27 9.77 -13.32
CA LEU A 159 -0.25 11.07 -12.66
C LEU A 159 -0.24 12.23 -13.65
N LYS A 160 0.57 12.14 -14.71
CA LYS A 160 0.61 13.16 -15.76
C LYS A 160 -0.73 13.26 -16.47
N ASP A 161 -1.27 12.13 -16.95
CA ASP A 161 -2.58 12.08 -17.63
C ASP A 161 -3.73 12.66 -16.74
N LYS A 162 -3.56 12.71 -15.41
CA LYS A 162 -4.56 13.24 -14.48
C LYS A 162 -4.45 14.74 -14.23
N TYR A 163 -3.27 15.33 -14.45
CA TYR A 163 -3.01 16.76 -14.24
C TYR A 163 -2.94 17.58 -15.55
N GLU A 164 -2.84 16.90 -16.69
CA GLU A 164 -3.01 17.51 -18.03
C GLU A 164 -4.50 17.68 -18.37
#